data_3c9623901acdd3b34a768a86d3f1e1ab
#
_entry.id   3c9623901acdd3b34a768a86d3f1e1ab
#
_cell.length_a   1.000
_cell.length_b   1.000
_cell.length_c   1.000
_cell.angle_alpha   90.00
_cell.angle_beta   90.00
_cell.angle_gamma   90.00
#
_symmetry.space_group_name_H-M   'P 1'
#
loop_
_entity.id
_entity.type
_entity.pdbx_description
1 polymer ?
#
loop_
_entity_poly.entity_id
_entity_poly.type
_entity_poly.pdbx_seq_one_letter_code
_entity_poly.pdbx_strand_id
1 'polypeptide(L)'
;MRKYPDHPIVGVGAVIIDGDRVLLVKRAHEPLKAEWSLPGGAVEVGESLEAALVREVREETCLDVTVGPVVEVLDRIGRDANDRVEYHFVIVDYLCRVARGTATCGSDAEEVEWAQRSDLVRYRLTTAATRVIERAFEMRDS
;
A
#
# COMPACT_ATOMS: atom_id res chain seq x y z
N MET A 1 4.88 -8.78 10.90
CA MET A 1 3.42 -8.66 10.86
C MET A 1 2.79 -9.76 11.71
N ARG A 2 1.77 -9.41 12.46
CA ARG A 2 1.18 -10.31 13.44
C ARG A 2 0.12 -11.22 12.83
N LYS A 3 0.30 -12.53 13.01
CA LYS A 3 -0.69 -13.56 12.63
C LYS A 3 -1.60 -13.87 13.80
N TYR A 4 -2.83 -14.25 13.50
CA TYR A 4 -3.86 -14.60 14.47
C TYR A 4 -4.05 -13.50 15.51
N PRO A 5 -4.29 -12.27 15.07
CA PRO A 5 -4.43 -11.14 15.98
C PRO A 5 -5.70 -11.24 16.82
N ASP A 6 -5.66 -10.67 18.02
CA ASP A 6 -6.83 -10.59 18.90
C ASP A 6 -7.69 -9.34 18.62
N HIS A 7 -7.25 -8.48 17.72
CA HIS A 7 -8.00 -7.30 17.25
C HIS A 7 -7.52 -6.91 15.86
N PRO A 8 -8.33 -6.19 15.09
CA PRO A 8 -7.90 -5.71 13.78
C PRO A 8 -6.74 -4.74 13.90
N ILE A 9 -5.85 -4.77 12.91
CA ILE A 9 -4.69 -3.88 12.83
C ILE A 9 -4.98 -2.79 11.83
N VAL A 10 -4.75 -1.53 12.21
CA VAL A 10 -4.92 -0.39 11.28
C VAL A 10 -3.70 -0.28 10.40
N GLY A 11 -3.92 -0.26 9.10
CA GLY A 11 -2.88 -0.06 8.10
C GLY A 11 -3.17 1.14 7.23
N VAL A 12 -2.14 1.63 6.56
CA VAL A 12 -2.22 2.72 5.59
C VAL A 12 -1.56 2.29 4.30
N GLY A 13 -2.11 2.77 3.18
CA GLY A 13 -1.55 2.51 1.86
C GLY A 13 -1.46 3.80 1.05
N ALA A 14 -0.46 3.87 0.19
CA ALA A 14 -0.22 5.03 -0.65
C ALA A 14 -0.43 4.70 -2.13
N VAL A 15 -1.33 5.41 -2.80
CA VAL A 15 -1.42 5.38 -4.25
C VAL A 15 -0.63 6.57 -4.75
N ILE A 16 0.64 6.32 -5.08
CA ILE A 16 1.58 7.37 -5.50
C ILE A 16 1.55 7.44 -7.02
N ILE A 17 0.97 8.51 -7.55
CA ILE A 17 0.79 8.69 -8.99
C ILE A 17 1.74 9.75 -9.51
N ASP A 18 2.39 9.43 -10.63
CA ASP A 18 3.24 10.34 -11.37
C ASP A 18 2.92 10.15 -12.86
N GLY A 19 2.26 11.12 -13.48
CA GLY A 19 1.78 10.98 -14.85
C GLY A 19 0.75 9.86 -14.96
N ASP A 20 0.99 8.90 -15.84
CA ASP A 20 0.12 7.74 -16.04
C ASP A 20 0.65 6.47 -15.35
N ARG A 21 1.49 6.65 -14.35
CA ARG A 21 2.08 5.51 -13.65
C ARG A 21 1.86 5.60 -12.14
N VAL A 22 1.85 4.44 -11.51
CA VAL A 22 1.67 4.28 -10.07
C VAL A 22 2.81 3.45 -9.51
N LEU A 23 3.26 3.80 -8.31
CA LEU A 23 4.36 3.08 -7.67
C LEU A 23 3.86 1.83 -6.96
N LEU A 24 4.47 0.70 -7.28
CA LEU A 24 4.17 -0.59 -6.65
C LEU A 24 5.42 -1.13 -5.96
N VAL A 25 5.21 -1.88 -4.90
CA VAL A 25 6.28 -2.56 -4.17
C VAL A 25 6.03 -4.06 -4.19
N LYS A 26 7.12 -4.83 -4.23
CA LYS A 26 7.08 -6.27 -4.09
C LYS A 26 7.47 -6.58 -2.65
N ARG A 27 6.62 -7.31 -1.95
CA ARG A 27 6.81 -7.56 -0.52
C ARG A 27 7.99 -8.48 -0.27
N ALA A 28 8.84 -8.09 0.68
CA ALA A 28 10.01 -8.88 1.07
C ALA A 28 9.70 -9.92 2.15
N HIS A 29 8.63 -9.71 2.92
CA HIS A 29 8.28 -10.52 4.10
C HIS A 29 6.86 -11.07 4.07
N GLU A 30 6.65 -12.14 4.85
CA GLU A 30 5.32 -12.69 5.07
C GLU A 30 4.45 -11.71 5.88
N PRO A 31 3.12 -11.73 5.76
CA PRO A 31 2.35 -12.50 4.78
C PRO A 31 2.45 -11.92 3.38
N LEU A 32 2.12 -12.71 2.36
CA LEU A 32 2.07 -12.27 0.97
C LEU A 32 3.43 -11.90 0.39
N LYS A 33 4.49 -12.59 0.84
CA LYS A 33 5.84 -12.42 0.31
C LYS A 33 5.86 -12.59 -1.21
N ALA A 34 6.61 -11.73 -1.90
CA ALA A 34 6.74 -11.68 -3.36
C ALA A 34 5.48 -11.22 -4.09
N GLU A 35 4.45 -10.79 -3.38
CA GLU A 35 3.26 -10.20 -3.99
C GLU A 35 3.46 -8.71 -4.22
N TRP A 36 3.03 -8.21 -5.39
CA TRP A 36 3.03 -6.78 -5.68
C TRP A 36 1.84 -6.11 -5.00
N SER A 37 2.06 -4.93 -4.45
CA SER A 37 1.01 -4.17 -3.78
C SER A 37 1.37 -2.69 -3.71
N LEU A 38 0.45 -1.90 -3.16
CA LEU A 38 0.71 -0.50 -2.84
C LEU A 38 1.70 -0.41 -1.67
N PRO A 39 2.57 0.61 -1.67
CA PRO A 39 3.40 0.89 -0.50
C PRO A 39 2.52 1.18 0.72
N GLY A 40 2.95 0.78 1.88
CA GLY A 40 2.21 1.03 3.11
C GLY A 40 2.56 0.01 4.20
N GLY A 41 1.87 0.11 5.31
CA GLY A 41 2.07 -0.80 6.43
C GLY A 41 1.25 -0.43 7.63
N ALA A 42 1.57 -1.02 8.78
CA ALA A 42 0.80 -0.86 10.01
C ALA A 42 1.08 0.49 10.67
N VAL A 43 0.03 1.07 11.23
CA VAL A 43 0.13 2.27 12.06
C VAL A 43 0.60 1.85 13.45
N GLU A 44 1.60 2.55 13.97
CA GLU A 44 2.11 2.29 15.31
C GLU A 44 1.35 3.12 16.34
N VAL A 45 1.31 2.63 17.58
CA VAL A 45 0.64 3.32 18.67
C VAL A 45 1.21 4.75 18.82
N GLY A 46 0.33 5.72 18.82
CA GLY A 46 0.71 7.14 18.94
C GLY A 46 1.00 7.84 17.63
N GLU A 47 1.05 7.10 16.49
CA GLU A 47 1.22 7.69 15.17
C GLU A 47 -0.10 8.13 14.57
N SER A 48 -0.12 9.28 13.89
CA SER A 48 -1.26 9.62 13.04
C SER A 48 -1.22 8.77 11.77
N LEU A 49 -2.34 8.66 11.08
CA LEU A 49 -2.40 7.92 9.81
C LEU A 49 -1.42 8.49 8.79
N GLU A 50 -1.37 9.80 8.65
CA GLU A 50 -0.47 10.45 7.68
C GLU A 50 1.00 10.27 8.05
N ALA A 51 1.34 10.37 9.33
CA ALA A 51 2.71 10.15 9.78
C ALA A 51 3.17 8.70 9.52
N ALA A 52 2.28 7.75 9.77
CA ALA A 52 2.55 6.34 9.49
C ALA A 52 2.79 6.12 7.99
N LEU A 53 1.96 6.75 7.15
CA LEU A 53 2.08 6.61 5.70
C LEU A 53 3.41 7.18 5.19
N VAL A 54 3.77 8.36 5.63
CA VAL A 54 5.04 8.99 5.23
C VAL A 54 6.23 8.13 5.66
N ARG A 55 6.18 7.60 6.88
CA ARG A 55 7.24 6.71 7.39
C ARG A 55 7.34 5.42 6.58
N GLU A 56 6.21 4.75 6.34
CA GLU A 56 6.19 3.49 5.60
C GLU A 56 6.66 3.67 4.15
N VAL A 57 6.22 4.73 3.49
CA VAL A 57 6.65 5.02 2.11
C VAL A 57 8.16 5.23 2.07
N ARG A 58 8.70 5.99 3.01
CA ARG A 58 10.15 6.23 3.07
C ARG A 58 10.93 4.95 3.31
N GLU A 59 10.46 4.11 4.23
CA GLU A 59 11.10 2.81 4.54
C GLU A 59 11.11 1.86 3.35
N GLU A 60 10.03 1.85 2.56
CA GLU A 60 9.91 0.91 1.45
C GLU A 60 10.47 1.43 0.12
N THR A 61 10.37 2.73 -0.13
CA THR A 61 10.64 3.29 -1.46
C THR A 61 11.68 4.40 -1.49
N CYS A 62 12.12 4.88 -0.34
CA CYS A 62 13.05 6.02 -0.19
C CYS A 62 12.48 7.36 -0.71
N LEU A 63 11.17 7.42 -0.94
CA LEU A 63 10.50 8.65 -1.36
C LEU A 63 9.92 9.40 -0.17
N ASP A 64 9.92 10.72 -0.30
CA ASP A 64 9.06 11.59 0.51
C ASP A 64 7.85 11.96 -0.32
N VAL A 65 6.67 11.77 0.25
CA VAL A 65 5.41 12.02 -0.45
C VAL A 65 4.61 13.13 0.22
N THR A 66 3.78 13.79 -0.58
CA THR A 66 2.71 14.66 -0.10
C THR A 66 1.45 13.82 -0.04
N VAL A 67 0.85 13.72 1.13
CA VAL A 67 -0.37 12.93 1.34
C VAL A 67 -1.57 13.79 0.93
N GLY A 68 -2.36 13.25 0.02
CA GLY A 68 -3.59 13.88 -0.46
C GLY A 68 -4.83 13.28 0.20
N PRO A 69 -5.97 13.27 -0.50
CA PRO A 69 -7.21 12.77 0.07
C PRO A 69 -7.24 11.24 0.21
N VAL A 70 -8.13 10.78 1.07
CA VAL A 70 -8.43 9.34 1.19
C VAL A 70 -9.09 8.87 -0.09
N VAL A 71 -8.60 7.78 -0.66
CA VAL A 71 -9.21 7.13 -1.81
C VAL A 71 -10.30 6.17 -1.34
N GLU A 72 -9.96 5.31 -0.40
CA GLU A 72 -10.90 4.31 0.11
C GLU A 72 -10.46 3.81 1.48
N VAL A 73 -11.43 3.38 2.27
CA VAL A 73 -11.20 2.63 3.52
C VAL A 73 -11.75 1.24 3.28
N LEU A 74 -10.95 0.21 3.54
CA LEU A 74 -11.36 -1.17 3.32
C LEU A 74 -10.82 -2.07 4.40
N ASP A 75 -11.44 -3.22 4.56
CA ASP A 75 -10.90 -4.27 5.41
C ASP A 75 -10.25 -5.35 4.55
N ARG A 76 -9.27 -6.03 5.13
CA ARG A 76 -8.61 -7.16 4.50
C ARG A 76 -8.51 -8.26 5.54
N ILE A 77 -9.27 -9.32 5.32
CA ILE A 77 -9.37 -10.44 6.24
C ILE A 77 -8.89 -11.69 5.52
N GLY A 78 -7.90 -12.36 6.10
CA GLY A 78 -7.40 -13.63 5.58
C GLY A 78 -7.67 -14.75 6.58
N ARG A 79 -8.16 -15.89 6.05
CA ARG A 79 -8.43 -17.06 6.87
C ARG A 79 -7.54 -18.22 6.45
N ASP A 80 -7.16 -19.04 7.41
CA ASP A 80 -6.37 -20.24 7.16
C ASP A 80 -7.26 -21.43 6.75
N ALA A 81 -6.64 -22.58 6.53
CA ALA A 81 -7.36 -23.80 6.12
C ALA A 81 -8.40 -24.27 7.14
N ASN A 82 -8.28 -23.86 8.39
CA ASN A 82 -9.22 -24.20 9.46
C ASN A 82 -10.26 -23.10 9.71
N ASP A 83 -10.37 -22.13 8.78
CA ASP A 83 -11.28 -21.00 8.84
C ASP A 83 -11.01 -20.06 10.03
N ARG A 84 -9.80 -20.08 10.57
CA ARG A 84 -9.39 -19.13 11.61
C ARG A 84 -8.86 -17.87 10.93
N VAL A 85 -9.14 -16.71 11.55
CA VAL A 85 -8.62 -15.44 11.02
C VAL A 85 -7.12 -15.38 11.23
N GLU A 86 -6.37 -15.49 10.15
CA GLU A 86 -4.91 -15.44 10.15
C GLU A 86 -4.39 -14.01 10.19
N TYR A 87 -5.07 -13.10 9.45
CA TYR A 87 -4.79 -11.67 9.55
C TYR A 87 -6.07 -10.86 9.32
N HIS A 88 -6.10 -9.67 9.90
CA HIS A 88 -7.23 -8.76 9.79
C HIS A 88 -6.72 -7.32 9.85
N PHE A 89 -6.89 -6.59 8.74
CA PHE A 89 -6.49 -5.19 8.64
C PHE A 89 -7.69 -4.31 8.32
N VAL A 90 -7.67 -3.11 8.88
CA VAL A 90 -8.49 -1.99 8.38
C VAL A 90 -7.49 -1.05 7.70
N ILE A 91 -7.62 -0.87 6.39
CA ILE A 91 -6.65 -0.14 5.58
C ILE A 91 -7.26 1.16 5.08
N VAL A 92 -6.52 2.25 5.26
CA VAL A 92 -6.88 3.56 4.73
C VAL A 92 -5.89 3.88 3.61
N ASP A 93 -6.39 3.94 2.36
CA ASP A 93 -5.56 4.25 1.20
C ASP A 93 -5.70 5.72 0.83
N TYR A 94 -4.55 6.37 0.58
CA TYR A 94 -4.47 7.79 0.26
C TYR A 94 -3.90 8.02 -1.13
N LEU A 95 -4.42 9.01 -1.83
CA LEU A 95 -3.81 9.51 -3.05
C LEU A 95 -2.61 10.37 -2.65
N CYS A 96 -1.44 10.06 -3.21
CA CYS A 96 -0.19 10.73 -2.88
C CYS A 96 0.54 11.16 -4.14
N ARG A 97 1.42 12.13 -3.99
CA ARG A 97 2.34 12.53 -5.04
C ARG A 97 3.76 12.62 -4.48
N VAL A 98 4.73 12.47 -5.34
CA VAL A 98 6.14 12.59 -4.95
C VAL A 98 6.44 14.03 -4.58
N ALA A 99 6.96 14.25 -3.39
CA ALA A 99 7.49 15.54 -2.96
C ALA A 99 8.98 15.63 -3.25
N ARG A 100 9.70 14.51 -3.06
CA ARG A 100 11.15 14.51 -3.20
C ARG A 100 11.68 13.08 -3.23
N GLY A 101 12.83 12.89 -3.88
CA GLY A 101 13.54 11.61 -3.88
C GLY A 101 13.34 10.83 -5.17
N THR A 102 14.03 9.69 -5.25
CA THR A 102 13.93 8.74 -6.36
C THR A 102 13.51 7.39 -5.77
N ALA A 103 12.55 6.74 -6.42
CA ALA A 103 12.05 5.46 -5.94
C ALA A 103 13.14 4.38 -6.03
N THR A 104 13.48 3.80 -4.88
CA THR A 104 14.44 2.70 -4.76
C THR A 104 13.95 1.76 -3.67
N CYS A 105 14.47 0.52 -3.65
CA CYS A 105 14.11 -0.43 -2.60
C CYS A 105 14.64 0.01 -1.25
N GLY A 106 13.74 0.08 -0.27
CA GLY A 106 14.12 0.24 1.12
C GLY A 106 14.28 -1.12 1.81
N SER A 107 14.33 -1.11 3.14
CA SER A 107 14.55 -2.31 3.94
C SER A 107 13.41 -3.34 3.89
N ASP A 108 12.18 -2.88 3.64
CA ASP A 108 10.99 -3.73 3.72
C ASP A 108 10.42 -4.14 2.37
N ALA A 109 11.04 -3.73 1.28
CA ALA A 109 10.59 -4.08 -0.07
C ALA A 109 11.68 -4.84 -0.82
N GLU A 110 11.30 -5.89 -1.53
CA GLU A 110 12.23 -6.62 -2.40
C GLU A 110 12.49 -5.87 -3.70
N GLU A 111 11.45 -5.26 -4.26
CA GLU A 111 11.53 -4.46 -5.48
C GLU A 111 10.55 -3.31 -5.42
N VAL A 112 10.85 -2.25 -6.16
CA VAL A 112 9.99 -1.08 -6.33
C VAL A 112 9.91 -0.80 -7.83
N GLU A 113 8.70 -0.56 -8.34
CA GLU A 113 8.52 -0.36 -9.77
C GLU A 113 7.41 0.63 -10.06
N TRP A 114 7.67 1.55 -11.01
CA TRP A 114 6.64 2.41 -11.56
C TRP A 114 5.87 1.63 -12.62
N ALA A 115 4.62 1.33 -12.35
CA ALA A 115 3.76 0.57 -13.25
C ALA A 115 2.89 1.52 -14.08
N GLN A 116 2.89 1.35 -15.39
CA GLN A 116 2.01 2.12 -16.25
C GLN A 116 0.56 1.72 -15.99
N ARG A 117 -0.34 2.70 -15.97
CA ARG A 117 -1.78 2.45 -15.79
C ARG A 117 -2.31 1.38 -16.74
N SER A 118 -1.85 1.40 -17.98
CA SER A 118 -2.28 0.46 -19.01
C SER A 118 -1.70 -0.95 -18.85
N ASP A 119 -0.76 -1.14 -17.91
CA ASP A 119 0.01 -2.37 -17.77
C ASP A 119 -0.16 -3.03 -16.40
N LEU A 120 -1.16 -2.62 -15.64
CA LEU A 120 -1.39 -3.10 -14.27
C LEU A 120 -1.66 -4.60 -14.18
N VAL A 121 -2.26 -5.17 -15.21
CA VAL A 121 -2.63 -6.58 -15.24
C VAL A 121 -1.42 -7.51 -15.06
N ARG A 122 -0.26 -7.08 -15.51
CA ARG A 122 0.97 -7.88 -15.43
C ARG A 122 1.48 -8.07 -13.99
N TYR A 123 1.04 -7.21 -13.06
CA TYR A 123 1.48 -7.27 -11.65
C TYR A 123 0.61 -8.19 -10.80
N ARG A 124 -0.49 -8.70 -11.34
CA ARG A 124 -1.40 -9.61 -10.64
C ARG A 124 -1.87 -9.07 -9.30
N LEU A 125 -2.24 -7.80 -9.29
CA LEU A 125 -2.75 -7.15 -8.08
C LEU A 125 -4.09 -7.77 -7.65
N THR A 126 -4.41 -7.63 -6.37
CA THR A 126 -5.74 -8.02 -5.89
C THR A 126 -6.80 -7.17 -6.59
N THR A 127 -8.03 -7.66 -6.64
CA THR A 127 -9.16 -6.90 -7.18
C THR A 127 -9.32 -5.57 -6.43
N ALA A 128 -9.18 -5.61 -5.10
CA ALA A 128 -9.30 -4.42 -4.27
C ALA A 128 -8.20 -3.39 -4.60
N ALA A 129 -6.95 -3.81 -4.75
CA ALA A 129 -5.85 -2.91 -5.11
C ALA A 129 -6.07 -2.26 -6.47
N THR A 130 -6.50 -3.04 -7.46
CA THR A 130 -6.79 -2.53 -8.80
C THR A 130 -7.91 -1.48 -8.75
N ARG A 131 -8.98 -1.76 -8.02
CA ARG A 131 -10.09 -0.82 -7.86
C ARG A 131 -9.65 0.49 -7.21
N VAL A 132 -8.86 0.41 -6.16
CA VAL A 132 -8.34 1.58 -5.45
C VAL A 132 -7.46 2.43 -6.37
N ILE A 133 -6.57 1.79 -7.14
CA ILE A 133 -5.69 2.49 -8.08
C ILE A 133 -6.50 3.21 -9.15
N GLU A 134 -7.48 2.53 -9.75
CA GLU A 134 -8.32 3.15 -10.77
C GLU A 134 -9.10 4.34 -10.21
N ARG A 135 -9.64 4.20 -9.00
CA ARG A 135 -10.33 5.29 -8.32
C ARG A 135 -9.40 6.47 -8.05
N ALA A 136 -8.16 6.21 -7.65
CA ALA A 136 -7.18 7.26 -7.41
C ALA A 136 -6.86 8.04 -8.69
N PHE A 137 -6.72 7.36 -9.83
CA PHE A 137 -6.52 8.04 -11.12
C PHE A 137 -7.72 8.92 -11.47
N GLU A 138 -8.94 8.43 -11.27
CA GLU A 138 -10.15 9.21 -11.49
C GLU A 138 -10.20 10.46 -10.60
N MET A 139 -9.83 10.32 -9.34
CA MET A 139 -9.79 11.43 -8.39
C MET A 139 -8.76 12.49 -8.80
N ARG A 140 -7.59 12.05 -9.25
CA ARG A 140 -6.55 12.95 -9.74
C ARG A 140 -7.02 13.72 -10.98
N ASP A 141 -7.75 13.05 -11.86
CA ASP A 141 -8.19 13.59 -13.15
C ASP A 141 -9.43 14.48 -13.05
N SER A 142 -10.11 14.49 -11.90
CA SER A 142 -11.32 15.30 -11.72
C SER A 142 -11.03 16.76 -11.32
#